data_c77a90f2d08aef1f0eebdcf0d1a1b0e2
#
_entry.id   c77a90f2d08aef1f0eebdcf0d1a1b0e2
#
_cell.length_a   1.000
_cell.length_b   1.000
_cell.length_c   1.000
_cell.angle_alpha   90.00
_cell.angle_beta   90.00
_cell.angle_gamma   90.00
#
_symmetry.space_group_name_H-M   'P 1'
#
loop_
_entity.id
_entity.type
_entity.pdbx_description
1 polymer ?
#
loop_
_entity_poly.entity_id
_entity_poly.type
_entity_poly.pdbx_seq_one_letter_code
_entity_poly.pdbx_strand_id
1 'polypeptide(L)'
;IWKIDYEKGIETCIMADPNKNFTSPVLSPDGRWILFVGESLLHGNGFVYPNTDLFVCRTDGTGFAQLTYHAADDLSPVWSKDGRFIYFISQRGSIDGTANIWKMNFNY
;
A
#
# COMPACT_ATOMS: atom_id res chain seq x y z
N ILE A 1 5.42 9.28 -2.80
CA ILE A 1 5.16 8.76 -4.17
C ILE A 1 5.27 9.89 -5.16
N TRP A 2 6.10 9.71 -6.15
CA TRP A 2 6.37 10.71 -7.18
C TRP A 2 6.04 10.15 -8.56
N LYS A 3 5.62 11.03 -9.45
CA LYS A 3 5.37 10.77 -10.85
C LYS A 3 6.37 11.58 -11.69
N ILE A 4 6.93 10.94 -12.71
CA ILE A 4 7.83 11.61 -13.67
C ILE A 4 7.20 11.54 -15.06
N ASP A 5 7.08 12.69 -15.71
CA ASP A 5 6.74 12.77 -17.12
C ASP A 5 8.05 12.82 -17.91
N TYR A 6 8.38 11.73 -18.59
CA TYR A 6 9.65 11.61 -19.31
C TYR A 6 9.80 12.61 -20.46
N GLU A 7 8.71 12.92 -21.15
CA GLU A 7 8.77 13.81 -22.29
C GLU A 7 8.96 15.26 -21.86
N LYS A 8 8.32 15.67 -20.79
CA LYS A 8 8.35 17.04 -20.29
C LYS A 8 9.38 17.27 -19.19
N GLY A 9 9.92 16.21 -18.61
CA GLY A 9 10.85 16.29 -17.49
C GLY A 9 10.22 16.84 -16.21
N ILE A 10 8.90 16.73 -16.05
CA ILE A 10 8.18 17.25 -14.89
C ILE A 10 8.05 16.15 -13.83
N GLU A 11 8.44 16.48 -12.62
CA GLU A 11 8.26 15.62 -11.44
C GLU A 11 7.12 16.15 -10.59
N THR A 12 6.22 15.28 -10.17
CA THR A 12 5.06 15.64 -9.34
C THR A 12 4.96 14.72 -8.16
N CYS A 13 4.88 15.26 -6.94
CA CYS A 13 4.58 14.48 -5.75
C CYS A 13 3.08 14.17 -5.71
N ILE A 14 2.73 12.89 -5.76
CA ILE A 14 1.34 12.44 -5.74
C ILE A 14 0.83 12.30 -4.32
N MET A 15 1.63 11.73 -3.44
CA MET A 15 1.22 11.46 -2.06
C MET A 15 2.42 11.53 -1.12
N ALA A 16 2.26 12.24 -0.02
CA ALA A 16 3.24 12.30 1.06
C ALA A 16 2.51 12.46 2.39
N ASP A 17 3.08 11.88 3.44
CA ASP A 17 2.61 12.04 4.81
C ASP A 17 3.85 12.10 5.71
N PRO A 18 4.00 13.16 6.53
CA PRO A 18 5.20 13.30 7.37
C PRO A 18 5.34 12.21 8.43
N ASN A 19 4.25 11.48 8.73
CA ASN A 19 4.24 10.43 9.75
C ASN A 19 4.32 9.02 9.18
N LYS A 20 4.45 8.88 7.86
CA LYS A 20 4.47 7.58 7.19
C LYS A 20 5.51 7.55 6.08
N ASN A 21 6.14 6.40 5.92
CA ASN A 21 6.95 6.11 4.74
C ASN A 21 6.14 5.31 3.74
N PHE A 22 6.01 5.84 2.54
CA PHE A 22 5.29 5.16 1.46
C PHE A 22 6.29 4.50 0.51
N THR A 23 6.05 3.24 0.20
CA THR A 23 6.92 2.43 -0.68
C THR A 23 6.10 1.55 -1.59
N SER A 24 6.78 0.93 -2.56
CA SER A 24 6.22 -0.12 -3.42
C SER A 24 4.95 0.29 -4.17
N PRO A 25 4.95 1.42 -4.88
CA PRO A 25 3.76 1.84 -5.62
C PRO A 25 3.52 0.95 -6.84
N VAL A 26 2.26 0.57 -7.05
CA VAL A 26 1.84 -0.25 -8.18
C VAL A 26 0.60 0.38 -8.81
N LEU A 27 0.70 0.73 -10.08
CA LEU A 27 -0.41 1.29 -10.83
C LEU A 27 -1.45 0.21 -11.16
N SER A 28 -2.73 0.53 -10.99
CA SER A 28 -3.81 -0.39 -11.38
C SER A 28 -3.82 -0.60 -12.91
N PRO A 29 -4.37 -1.73 -13.40
CA PRO A 29 -4.39 -2.02 -14.83
C PRO A 29 -5.07 -0.94 -15.68
N ASP A 30 -6.08 -0.26 -15.13
CA ASP A 30 -6.78 0.82 -15.83
C ASP A 30 -6.13 2.19 -15.67
N GLY A 31 -5.02 2.28 -14.92
CA GLY A 31 -4.29 3.51 -14.71
C GLY A 31 -4.93 4.53 -13.78
N ARG A 32 -6.00 4.17 -13.08
CA ARG A 32 -6.76 5.12 -12.22
C ARG A 32 -6.30 5.15 -10.78
N TRP A 33 -5.69 4.06 -10.30
CA TRP A 33 -5.34 3.90 -8.91
C TRP A 33 -3.87 3.54 -8.71
N ILE A 34 -3.30 4.00 -7.61
CA ILE A 34 -1.98 3.60 -7.14
C ILE A 34 -2.16 2.84 -5.83
N LEU A 35 -1.68 1.62 -5.79
CA LEU A 35 -1.62 0.77 -4.60
C LEU A 35 -0.22 0.86 -4.04
N PHE A 36 -0.07 1.03 -2.74
CA PHE A 36 1.25 1.19 -2.13
C PHE A 36 1.27 0.72 -0.69
N VAL A 37 2.46 0.61 -0.13
CA VAL A 37 2.69 0.24 1.26
C VAL A 37 2.99 1.50 2.06
N GLY A 38 2.35 1.63 3.22
CA GLY A 38 2.64 2.68 4.18
C GLY A 38 3.16 2.06 5.47
N GLU A 39 4.33 2.53 5.93
CA GLU A 39 4.87 2.17 7.23
C GLU A 39 4.53 3.27 8.24
N SER A 40 3.96 2.85 9.35
CA SER A 40 3.67 3.71 10.49
C SER A 40 4.20 3.07 11.77
N LEU A 41 4.32 3.86 12.83
CA LEU A 41 4.74 3.37 14.13
C LEU A 41 3.52 3.02 14.96
N LEU A 42 3.49 1.79 15.49
CA LEU A 42 2.48 1.35 16.44
C LEU A 42 3.05 1.46 17.87
N HIS A 43 2.17 1.78 18.81
CA HIS A 43 2.49 1.90 20.22
C HIS A 43 1.75 0.80 20.99
N GLY A 44 2.48 -0.02 21.73
CA GLY A 44 1.90 -1.06 22.55
C GLY A 44 2.80 -1.49 23.69
N ASN A 45 2.25 -1.61 24.90
CA ASN A 45 2.94 -2.11 26.09
C ASN A 45 4.28 -1.37 26.39
N GLY A 46 4.34 -0.07 26.14
CA GLY A 46 5.54 0.74 26.32
C GLY A 46 6.57 0.62 25.20
N PHE A 47 6.27 -0.12 24.14
CA PHE A 47 7.14 -0.26 22.99
C PHE A 47 6.57 0.48 21.78
N VAL A 48 7.48 0.92 20.90
CA VAL A 48 7.15 1.51 19.60
C VAL A 48 7.76 0.60 18.54
N TYR A 49 6.96 0.16 17.58
CA TYR A 49 7.43 -0.73 16.52
C TYR A 49 6.82 -0.34 15.17
N PRO A 50 7.57 -0.54 14.08
CA PRO A 50 7.04 -0.27 12.75
C PRO A 50 6.00 -1.31 12.35
N ASN A 51 5.01 -0.88 11.58
CA ASN A 51 4.01 -1.76 10.98
C ASN A 51 3.68 -1.25 9.59
N THR A 52 3.50 -2.18 8.66
CA THR A 52 3.15 -1.84 7.28
C THR A 52 1.75 -2.31 6.96
N ASP A 53 1.01 -1.44 6.28
CA ASP A 53 -0.33 -1.72 5.78
C ASP A 53 -0.43 -1.28 4.33
N LEU A 54 -1.51 -1.70 3.67
CA LEU A 54 -1.78 -1.35 2.28
C LEU A 54 -2.65 -0.11 2.21
N PHE A 55 -2.30 0.75 1.27
CA PHE A 55 -3.00 2.00 0.99
C PHE A 55 -3.27 2.13 -0.50
N VAL A 56 -4.22 2.97 -0.83
CA VAL A 56 -4.54 3.30 -2.21
C VAL A 56 -4.83 4.79 -2.33
N CYS A 57 -4.53 5.36 -3.48
CA CYS A 57 -5.02 6.68 -3.88
C CYS A 57 -5.24 6.68 -5.39
N ARG A 58 -5.97 7.67 -5.88
CA ARG A 58 -6.08 7.89 -7.31
C ARG A 58 -4.79 8.45 -7.85
N THR A 59 -4.57 8.29 -9.15
CA THR A 59 -3.35 8.75 -9.81
C THR A 59 -3.16 10.26 -9.77
N ASP A 60 -4.21 11.03 -9.46
CA ASP A 60 -4.12 12.47 -9.24
C ASP A 60 -3.88 12.84 -7.76
N GLY A 61 -3.71 11.85 -6.87
CA GLY A 61 -3.48 12.05 -5.45
C GLY A 61 -4.74 12.16 -4.59
N THR A 62 -5.92 12.14 -5.20
CA THR A 62 -7.18 12.15 -4.46
C THR A 62 -7.59 10.74 -4.03
N GLY A 63 -8.61 10.63 -3.20
CA GLY A 63 -9.20 9.34 -2.82
C GLY A 63 -8.28 8.46 -1.99
N PHE A 64 -7.40 9.05 -1.18
CA PHE A 64 -6.51 8.30 -0.29
C PHE A 64 -7.33 7.47 0.70
N ALA A 65 -6.98 6.19 0.81
CA ALA A 65 -7.63 5.27 1.74
C ALA A 65 -6.65 4.22 2.22
N GLN A 66 -6.78 3.85 3.49
CA GLN A 66 -6.08 2.71 4.05
C GLN A 66 -6.92 1.46 3.82
N LEU A 67 -6.32 0.42 3.27
CA LEU A 67 -7.03 -0.81 2.90
C LEU A 67 -6.93 -1.90 3.97
N THR A 68 -5.83 -1.95 4.70
CA THR A 68 -5.62 -2.96 5.74
C THR A 68 -5.19 -2.30 7.05
N TYR A 69 -5.54 -2.95 8.18
CA TYR A 69 -5.33 -2.42 9.52
C TYR A 69 -4.77 -3.47 10.48
N HIS A 70 -4.15 -4.51 9.96
CA HIS A 70 -3.69 -5.61 10.81
C HIS A 70 -2.36 -5.28 11.49
N ALA A 71 -2.14 -5.82 12.71
CA ALA A 71 -0.89 -5.64 13.43
C ALA A 71 0.30 -6.39 12.80
N ALA A 72 0.05 -7.39 11.97
CA ALA A 72 1.08 -8.02 11.16
C ALA A 72 1.37 -7.15 9.92
N ASP A 73 2.62 -7.18 9.46
CA ASP A 73 3.00 -6.44 8.27
C ASP A 73 2.29 -6.98 7.03
N ASP A 74 1.78 -6.07 6.21
CA ASP A 74 1.21 -6.36 4.90
C ASP A 74 2.12 -5.74 3.85
N LEU A 75 2.62 -6.57 2.93
CA LEU A 75 3.71 -6.20 2.03
C LEU A 75 3.46 -6.71 0.60
N SER A 76 4.24 -6.16 -0.32
CA SER A 76 4.34 -6.62 -1.70
C SER A 76 2.99 -6.76 -2.40
N PRO A 77 2.17 -5.70 -2.40
CA PRO A 77 0.86 -5.77 -3.04
C PRO A 77 0.99 -5.78 -4.56
N VAL A 78 0.10 -6.54 -5.21
CA VAL A 78 -0.04 -6.55 -6.66
C VAL A 78 -1.52 -6.57 -7.03
N TRP A 79 -1.85 -6.01 -8.18
CA TRP A 79 -3.19 -6.05 -8.73
C TRP A 79 -3.45 -7.36 -9.47
N SER A 80 -4.68 -7.83 -9.44
CA SER A 80 -5.13 -8.80 -10.44
C SER A 80 -5.19 -8.13 -11.81
N LYS A 81 -5.19 -8.94 -12.87
CA LYS A 81 -5.17 -8.46 -14.25
C LYS A 81 -6.36 -7.57 -14.59
N ASP A 82 -7.52 -7.83 -13.99
CA ASP A 82 -8.75 -7.08 -14.20
C ASP A 82 -8.97 -5.95 -13.17
N GLY A 83 -8.04 -5.79 -12.20
CA GLY A 83 -8.14 -4.76 -11.18
C GLY A 83 -9.17 -4.99 -10.09
N ARG A 84 -9.82 -6.16 -10.05
CA ARG A 84 -10.87 -6.47 -9.08
C ARG A 84 -10.34 -6.98 -7.74
N PHE A 85 -9.11 -7.49 -7.74
CA PHE A 85 -8.50 -8.09 -6.57
C PHE A 85 -7.11 -7.53 -6.35
N ILE A 86 -6.70 -7.56 -5.09
CA ILE A 86 -5.34 -7.24 -4.66
C ILE A 86 -4.79 -8.47 -3.96
N TYR A 87 -3.59 -8.89 -4.33
CA TYR A 87 -2.85 -9.94 -3.66
C TYR A 87 -1.71 -9.32 -2.87
N PHE A 88 -1.46 -9.83 -1.68
CA PHE A 88 -0.39 -9.29 -0.83
C PHE A 88 0.14 -10.38 0.10
N ILE A 89 1.29 -10.11 0.70
CA ILE A 89 1.94 -11.01 1.64
C ILE A 89 1.67 -10.52 3.05
N SER A 90 1.26 -11.44 3.94
CA SER A 90 0.99 -11.12 5.33
C SER A 90 1.26 -12.32 6.22
N GLN A 91 1.72 -12.04 7.44
CA GLN A 91 1.87 -13.05 8.49
C GLN A 91 0.61 -13.24 9.32
N ARG A 92 -0.47 -12.50 9.00
CA ARG A 92 -1.74 -12.60 9.74
C ARG A 92 -2.25 -14.03 9.77
N GLY A 93 -2.84 -14.44 10.87
CA GLY A 93 -3.39 -15.79 11.03
C GLY A 93 -2.35 -16.89 11.13
N SER A 94 -1.07 -16.56 11.16
CA SER A 94 0.01 -17.52 11.29
C SER A 94 0.39 -17.72 12.74
N ILE A 95 0.58 -18.99 13.15
CA ILE A 95 1.02 -19.33 14.50
C ILE A 95 2.55 -19.23 14.61
N ASP A 96 3.25 -19.52 13.54
CA ASP A 96 4.72 -19.63 13.52
C ASP A 96 5.42 -18.44 12.85
N GLY A 97 4.69 -17.37 12.51
CA GLY A 97 5.24 -16.20 11.84
C GLY A 97 5.47 -16.39 10.33
N THR A 98 4.94 -17.46 9.74
CA THR A 98 5.06 -17.70 8.30
C THR A 98 4.25 -16.69 7.51
N ALA A 99 4.84 -16.14 6.46
CA ALA A 99 4.14 -15.25 5.54
C ALA A 99 3.39 -16.06 4.48
N ASN A 100 2.16 -15.64 4.20
CA ASN A 100 1.30 -16.30 3.21
C ASN A 100 0.74 -15.25 2.25
N ILE A 101 0.23 -15.73 1.12
CA ILE A 101 -0.40 -14.85 0.11
C ILE A 101 -1.87 -14.73 0.44
N TRP A 102 -2.34 -13.51 0.53
CA TRP A 102 -3.73 -13.16 0.80
C TRP A 102 -4.33 -12.41 -0.37
N LYS A 103 -5.63 -12.50 -0.49
CA LYS A 103 -6.40 -11.83 -1.54
C LYS A 103 -7.50 -10.98 -0.90
N MET A 104 -7.68 -9.77 -1.40
CA MET A 104 -8.81 -8.92 -1.02
C MET A 104 -9.52 -8.40 -2.27
N ASN A 105 -10.81 -8.15 -2.14
CA ASN A 105 -11.60 -7.52 -3.20
C ASN A 105 -11.30 -6.02 -3.24
N PHE A 106 -11.32 -5.46 -4.44
CA PHE A 106 -11.21 -4.03 -4.65
C PHE A 106 -12.38 -3.56 -5.50
N ASN A 107 -13.28 -2.76 -4.91
CA ASN A 107 -14.56 -2.34 -5.51
C ASN A 107 -14.70 -0.81 -5.55
N TYR A 108 -13.68 -0.10 -5.87
CA TYR A 108 -13.70 1.37 -5.92
C TYR A 108 -13.89 1.93 -7.32
#